data_5bc74be2873aeb21fb69ecac923a5ae1
#
_entry.id   5bc74be2873aeb21fb69ecac923a5ae1
#
_cell.length_a   1.000
_cell.length_b   1.000
_cell.length_c   1.000
_cell.angle_alpha   90.00
_cell.angle_beta   90.00
_cell.angle_gamma   90.00
#
_symmetry.space_group_name_H-M   'P 1'
#
loop_
_entity.id
_entity.type
_entity.pdbx_description
1 polymer ?
#
loop_
_entity_poly.entity_id
_entity_poly.type
_entity_poly.pdbx_seq_one_letter_code
_entity_poly.pdbx_strand_id
1 'polypeptide(L)'
;DSFSSLGTNTLNIQVWGYGSRTASVDDLYKIVDQNRDLIQAISPEIDFSGTGSLKIGTNTYRWVTINGVDEHYTAMRNFQIAQGRGLQYMDIKDNKQVCIIGDYINRVAFGGNSLGQTLKIGANKFRIVGVLAAKVSDPDMQEGSDDNSVFLPYSTVMRLSNQSTVRNYTAVMADESRANEAKAVVENGLLALMGSENSYYVYSASEWLEEMNKMINMVIVVLTGIASISLLVGGIGIMN
;
A
#
# COMPACT_ATOMS: atom_id res chain seq x y z
N ASP A 1 9.11 -16.33 13.16
CA ASP A 1 9.68 -15.99 11.83
C ASP A 1 8.63 -15.68 10.77
N SER A 2 7.31 -15.72 11.09
CA SER A 2 6.24 -15.48 10.11
C SER A 2 5.90 -14.00 9.92
N PHE A 3 6.39 -13.10 10.74
CA PHE A 3 6.13 -11.65 10.64
C PHE A 3 7.12 -10.90 9.75
N SER A 4 8.30 -11.44 9.50
CA SER A 4 9.28 -10.83 8.57
C SER A 4 8.84 -10.86 7.10
N SER A 5 7.84 -11.69 6.77
CA SER A 5 7.25 -11.74 5.43
C SER A 5 6.21 -10.62 5.16
N LEU A 6 5.81 -9.86 6.18
CA LEU A 6 4.78 -8.81 6.08
C LEU A 6 5.35 -7.42 5.77
N GLY A 7 6.63 -7.31 5.44
CA GLY A 7 7.22 -6.04 5.04
C GLY A 7 7.37 -5.04 6.19
N THR A 8 7.82 -5.51 7.36
CA THR A 8 8.10 -4.65 8.53
C THR A 8 9.21 -3.63 8.28
N ASN A 9 10.05 -3.89 7.28
CA ASN A 9 11.11 -2.99 6.84
C ASN A 9 10.62 -1.86 5.91
N THR A 10 9.33 -1.53 5.93
CA THR A 10 8.76 -0.47 5.11
C THR A 10 8.58 0.83 5.86
N LEU A 11 8.83 1.95 5.15
CA LEU A 11 8.45 3.30 5.54
C LEU A 11 7.25 3.73 4.71
N ASN A 12 6.24 4.25 5.36
CA ASN A 12 5.11 4.90 4.72
C ASN A 12 5.30 6.40 4.80
N ILE A 13 5.20 7.07 3.68
CA ILE A 13 5.45 8.50 3.54
C ILE A 13 4.19 9.14 2.97
N GLN A 14 3.66 10.12 3.68
CA GLN A 14 2.52 10.91 3.24
C GLN A 14 2.96 12.37 3.07
N VAL A 15 2.60 12.97 1.94
CA VAL A 15 2.96 14.35 1.60
C VAL A 15 1.72 15.06 1.09
N TRP A 16 1.35 16.18 1.71
CA TRP A 16 0.17 16.94 1.28
C TRP A 16 0.42 18.38 0.87
N GLY A 17 1.65 18.82 0.87
CA GLY A 17 2.00 20.17 0.44
C GLY A 17 1.80 21.25 1.52
N TYR A 18 2.48 22.37 1.32
CA TYR A 18 2.36 23.54 2.19
C TYR A 18 2.37 24.82 1.36
N GLY A 19 1.26 25.54 1.35
CA GLY A 19 1.10 26.70 0.47
C GLY A 19 1.21 26.32 -1.00
N SER A 20 2.15 26.94 -1.71
CA SER A 20 2.46 26.63 -3.11
C SER A 20 3.54 25.55 -3.30
N ARG A 21 4.13 25.05 -2.19
CA ARG A 21 5.21 24.05 -2.24
C ARG A 21 4.63 22.66 -2.25
N THR A 22 5.10 21.85 -3.18
CA THR A 22 4.76 20.43 -3.32
C THR A 22 6.03 19.64 -3.60
N ALA A 23 6.08 18.37 -3.18
CA ALA A 23 7.14 17.45 -3.57
C ALA A 23 6.67 16.64 -4.78
N SER A 24 7.50 16.59 -5.81
CA SER A 24 7.27 15.73 -6.98
C SER A 24 7.76 14.30 -6.70
N VAL A 25 7.34 13.36 -7.54
CA VAL A 25 7.87 11.98 -7.49
C VAL A 25 9.38 11.96 -7.67
N ASP A 26 9.91 12.79 -8.59
CA ASP A 26 11.35 12.90 -8.85
C ASP A 26 12.11 13.43 -7.63
N ASP A 27 11.52 14.29 -6.81
CA ASP A 27 12.16 14.78 -5.59
C ASP A 27 12.30 13.66 -4.55
N LEU A 28 11.28 12.82 -4.40
CA LEU A 28 11.34 11.65 -3.51
C LEU A 28 12.38 10.63 -4.02
N TYR A 29 12.43 10.38 -5.33
CA TYR A 29 13.47 9.51 -5.91
C TYR A 29 14.89 10.05 -5.67
N LYS A 30 15.11 11.35 -5.78
CA LYS A 30 16.42 11.97 -5.47
C LYS A 30 16.81 11.78 -4.01
N ILE A 31 15.88 11.95 -3.06
CA ILE A 31 16.13 11.71 -1.63
C ILE A 31 16.60 10.26 -1.42
N VAL A 32 15.93 9.30 -2.04
CA VAL A 32 16.29 7.87 -1.95
C VAL A 32 17.64 7.60 -2.64
N ASP A 33 17.86 8.14 -3.83
CA ASP A 33 19.11 7.92 -4.58
C ASP A 33 20.35 8.44 -3.85
N GLN A 34 20.20 9.51 -3.08
CA GLN A 34 21.26 10.06 -2.24
C GLN A 34 21.52 9.24 -0.97
N ASN A 35 20.61 8.33 -0.60
CA ASN A 35 20.63 7.59 0.67
C ASN A 35 20.35 6.09 0.47
N ARG A 36 20.96 5.51 -0.56
CA ARG A 36 20.79 4.10 -0.93
C ARG A 36 21.30 3.11 0.12
N ASP A 37 22.14 3.55 1.03
CA ASP A 37 22.60 2.78 2.19
C ASP A 37 21.51 2.58 3.25
N LEU A 38 20.52 3.45 3.30
CA LEU A 38 19.39 3.40 4.22
C LEU A 38 18.09 2.93 3.57
N ILE A 39 17.84 3.34 2.31
CA ILE A 39 16.59 3.09 1.60
C ILE A 39 16.90 2.44 0.25
N GLN A 40 16.41 1.22 0.04
CA GLN A 40 16.70 0.45 -1.17
C GLN A 40 15.83 0.86 -2.36
N ALA A 41 14.55 1.11 -2.10
CA ALA A 41 13.56 1.44 -3.13
C ALA A 41 12.43 2.28 -2.54
N ILE A 42 11.75 3.03 -3.40
CA ILE A 42 10.55 3.79 -3.09
C ILE A 42 9.60 3.67 -4.26
N SER A 43 8.30 3.55 -3.97
CA SER A 43 7.23 3.60 -4.97
C SER A 43 6.18 4.62 -4.57
N PRO A 44 5.71 5.47 -5.49
CA PRO A 44 4.46 6.19 -5.32
C PRO A 44 3.31 5.19 -5.23
N GLU A 45 2.27 5.55 -4.49
CA GLU A 45 1.05 4.76 -4.35
C GLU A 45 -0.16 5.68 -4.48
N ILE A 46 -0.96 5.48 -5.53
CA ILE A 46 -2.14 6.29 -5.83
C ILE A 46 -3.35 5.39 -5.82
N ASP A 47 -4.24 5.60 -4.86
CA ASP A 47 -5.53 4.89 -4.85
C ASP A 47 -6.39 5.34 -6.04
N PHE A 48 -6.78 4.39 -6.85
CA PHE A 48 -7.65 4.56 -8.01
C PHE A 48 -9.00 3.84 -7.85
N SER A 49 -9.24 3.20 -6.70
CA SER A 49 -10.46 2.42 -6.42
C SER A 49 -11.72 3.27 -6.44
N GLY A 50 -11.62 4.54 -6.06
CA GLY A 50 -12.74 5.49 -6.02
C GLY A 50 -13.20 6.04 -7.37
N THR A 51 -12.47 5.83 -8.45
CA THR A 51 -12.75 6.43 -9.77
C THR A 51 -13.69 5.60 -10.65
N GLY A 52 -14.03 4.39 -10.23
CA GLY A 52 -14.97 3.53 -10.94
C GLY A 52 -14.90 2.07 -10.51
N SER A 53 -15.95 1.32 -10.85
CA SER A 53 -15.98 -0.11 -10.61
C SER A 53 -15.09 -0.85 -11.61
N LEU A 54 -14.45 -1.92 -11.17
CA LEU A 54 -13.78 -2.87 -12.04
C LEU A 54 -14.82 -3.65 -12.85
N LYS A 55 -14.74 -3.61 -14.16
CA LYS A 55 -15.63 -4.33 -15.09
C LYS A 55 -14.83 -5.29 -15.95
N ILE A 56 -15.31 -6.53 -16.01
CA ILE A 56 -14.74 -7.59 -16.84
C ILE A 56 -15.91 -8.25 -17.58
N GLY A 57 -15.95 -8.08 -18.91
CA GLY A 57 -17.14 -8.43 -19.68
C GLY A 57 -18.37 -7.63 -19.24
N THR A 58 -19.42 -8.33 -18.84
CA THR A 58 -20.67 -7.75 -18.31
C THR A 58 -20.69 -7.65 -16.77
N ASN A 59 -19.74 -8.28 -16.10
CA ASN A 59 -19.68 -8.37 -14.65
C ASN A 59 -18.96 -7.17 -14.03
N THR A 60 -19.44 -6.75 -12.86
CA THR A 60 -18.83 -5.69 -12.05
C THR A 60 -18.30 -6.30 -10.76
N TYR A 61 -17.04 -6.05 -10.47
CA TYR A 61 -16.34 -6.50 -9.26
C TYR A 61 -16.19 -5.33 -8.31
N ARG A 62 -16.54 -5.56 -7.04
CA ARG A 62 -16.44 -4.57 -5.96
C ARG A 62 -15.33 -4.97 -5.00
N TRP A 63 -14.96 -4.06 -4.13
CA TRP A 63 -13.94 -4.29 -3.09
C TRP A 63 -12.56 -4.66 -3.64
N VAL A 64 -12.29 -4.27 -4.88
CA VAL A 64 -10.98 -4.46 -5.51
C VAL A 64 -10.09 -3.29 -5.14
N THR A 65 -8.90 -3.57 -4.62
CA THR A 65 -7.87 -2.56 -4.40
C THR A 65 -7.21 -2.24 -5.75
N ILE A 66 -7.29 -0.98 -6.19
CA ILE A 66 -6.72 -0.55 -7.47
C ILE A 66 -5.73 0.58 -7.18
N ASN A 67 -4.44 0.30 -7.35
CA ASN A 67 -3.38 1.25 -7.05
C ASN A 67 -2.50 1.53 -8.26
N GLY A 68 -2.17 2.82 -8.45
CA GLY A 68 -1.10 3.27 -9.33
C GLY A 68 0.23 3.20 -8.61
N VAL A 69 1.18 2.43 -9.15
CA VAL A 69 2.46 2.13 -8.52
C VAL A 69 3.60 2.15 -9.56
N ASP A 70 4.85 2.06 -9.12
CA ASP A 70 5.99 1.91 -10.01
C ASP A 70 6.38 0.44 -10.26
N GLU A 71 7.47 0.24 -11.01
CA GLU A 71 7.98 -1.10 -11.37
C GLU A 71 8.57 -1.87 -10.20
N HIS A 72 8.96 -1.19 -9.11
CA HIS A 72 9.59 -1.80 -7.94
C HIS A 72 8.56 -2.30 -6.92
N TYR A 73 7.35 -1.77 -6.95
CA TYR A 73 6.31 -2.00 -5.94
C TYR A 73 6.02 -3.47 -5.67
N THR A 74 5.90 -4.29 -6.70
CA THR A 74 5.60 -5.71 -6.53
C THR A 74 6.70 -6.44 -5.76
N ALA A 75 7.97 -6.14 -6.06
CA ALA A 75 9.11 -6.71 -5.35
C ALA A 75 9.18 -6.17 -3.90
N MET A 76 8.96 -4.86 -3.71
CA MET A 76 8.95 -4.22 -2.38
C MET A 76 7.91 -4.83 -1.43
N ARG A 77 6.77 -5.24 -1.97
CA ARG A 77 5.65 -5.84 -1.22
C ARG A 77 5.66 -7.36 -1.24
N ASN A 78 6.77 -7.99 -1.65
CA ASN A 78 6.92 -9.45 -1.75
C ASN A 78 5.83 -10.14 -2.60
N PHE A 79 5.34 -9.47 -3.63
CA PHE A 79 4.48 -10.10 -4.62
C PHE A 79 5.33 -10.89 -5.62
N GLN A 80 4.95 -12.15 -5.84
CA GLN A 80 5.55 -12.98 -6.86
C GLN A 80 4.72 -12.93 -8.14
N ILE A 81 5.36 -12.88 -9.30
CA ILE A 81 4.69 -12.97 -10.60
C ILE A 81 4.51 -14.45 -10.94
N ALA A 82 3.25 -14.89 -11.03
CA ALA A 82 2.93 -16.27 -11.42
C ALA A 82 2.88 -16.44 -12.95
N GLN A 83 2.38 -15.42 -13.66
CA GLN A 83 2.27 -15.46 -15.13
C GLN A 83 2.60 -14.08 -15.71
N GLY A 84 3.23 -14.08 -16.87
CA GLY A 84 3.57 -12.84 -17.57
C GLY A 84 4.74 -12.08 -16.95
N ARG A 85 4.60 -10.79 -16.75
CA ARG A 85 5.65 -9.90 -16.24
C ARG A 85 5.12 -8.84 -15.27
N GLY A 86 6.02 -8.27 -14.47
CA GLY A 86 5.78 -7.07 -13.68
C GLY A 86 5.60 -5.80 -14.54
N LEU A 87 5.24 -4.69 -13.89
CA LEU A 87 5.35 -3.38 -14.52
C LEU A 87 6.81 -3.10 -14.83
N GLN A 88 7.05 -2.35 -15.89
CA GLN A 88 8.37 -1.95 -16.34
C GLN A 88 8.46 -0.42 -16.41
N TYR A 89 9.65 0.12 -16.27
CA TYR A 89 9.93 1.55 -16.40
C TYR A 89 9.28 2.17 -17.66
N MET A 90 9.33 1.46 -18.80
CA MET A 90 8.71 1.95 -20.05
C MET A 90 7.18 1.97 -20.01
N ASP A 91 6.54 1.18 -19.14
CA ASP A 91 5.09 1.25 -18.97
C ASP A 91 4.70 2.53 -18.23
N ILE A 92 5.54 2.96 -17.28
CA ILE A 92 5.36 4.18 -16.50
C ILE A 92 5.71 5.39 -17.35
N LYS A 93 6.88 5.40 -17.99
CA LYS A 93 7.35 6.52 -18.81
C LYS A 93 6.39 6.87 -19.95
N ASP A 94 5.85 5.85 -20.61
CA ASP A 94 4.95 6.02 -21.76
C ASP A 94 3.47 6.11 -21.35
N ASN A 95 3.15 6.14 -20.06
CA ASN A 95 1.78 6.14 -19.53
C ASN A 95 0.90 5.03 -20.14
N LYS A 96 1.44 3.81 -20.24
CA LYS A 96 0.73 2.70 -20.88
C LYS A 96 -0.49 2.26 -20.09
N GLN A 97 -1.55 1.90 -20.78
CA GLN A 97 -2.75 1.30 -20.16
C GLN A 97 -2.59 -0.21 -20.01
N VAL A 98 -1.67 -0.61 -19.15
CA VAL A 98 -1.40 -2.00 -18.76
C VAL A 98 -1.65 -2.18 -17.28
N CYS A 99 -1.90 -3.42 -16.86
CA CYS A 99 -2.10 -3.73 -15.44
C CYS A 99 -1.54 -5.12 -15.08
N ILE A 100 -1.28 -5.29 -13.79
CA ILE A 100 -1.04 -6.57 -13.14
C ILE A 100 -2.23 -6.83 -12.24
N ILE A 101 -2.71 -8.06 -12.18
CA ILE A 101 -3.85 -8.45 -11.34
C ILE A 101 -3.46 -9.53 -10.33
N GLY A 102 -4.15 -9.54 -9.21
CA GLY A 102 -4.02 -10.59 -8.19
C GLY A 102 -4.68 -11.91 -8.61
N ASP A 103 -4.33 -12.99 -7.91
CA ASP A 103 -4.81 -14.34 -8.22
C ASP A 103 -6.32 -14.47 -8.09
N TYR A 104 -6.94 -13.82 -7.11
CA TYR A 104 -8.39 -13.85 -6.94
C TYR A 104 -9.13 -13.39 -8.20
N ILE A 105 -8.73 -12.23 -8.76
CA ILE A 105 -9.32 -11.69 -9.98
C ILE A 105 -9.08 -12.62 -11.17
N ASN A 106 -7.86 -13.15 -11.31
CA ASN A 106 -7.51 -14.08 -12.38
C ASN A 106 -8.41 -15.33 -12.35
N ARG A 107 -8.60 -15.90 -11.17
CA ARG A 107 -9.36 -17.12 -10.98
C ARG A 107 -10.87 -16.89 -11.12
N VAL A 108 -11.41 -15.88 -10.42
CA VAL A 108 -12.85 -15.66 -10.32
C VAL A 108 -13.43 -15.00 -11.58
N ALA A 109 -12.69 -14.05 -12.17
CA ALA A 109 -13.20 -13.28 -13.30
C ALA A 109 -12.80 -13.83 -14.67
N PHE A 110 -11.68 -14.57 -14.74
CA PHE A 110 -11.11 -15.06 -16.00
C PHE A 110 -10.93 -16.60 -16.05
N GLY A 111 -11.33 -17.31 -14.99
CA GLY A 111 -11.15 -18.76 -14.92
C GLY A 111 -9.69 -19.20 -15.01
N GLY A 112 -8.73 -18.35 -14.58
CA GLY A 112 -7.30 -18.62 -14.61
C GLY A 112 -6.57 -18.25 -15.91
N ASN A 113 -7.26 -17.67 -16.90
CA ASN A 113 -6.70 -17.35 -18.22
C ASN A 113 -6.85 -15.86 -18.55
N SER A 114 -6.31 -15.00 -17.70
CA SER A 114 -6.43 -13.54 -17.82
C SER A 114 -5.30 -12.88 -18.61
N LEU A 115 -4.14 -13.52 -18.74
CA LEU A 115 -2.96 -12.91 -19.35
C LEU A 115 -3.24 -12.47 -20.80
N GLY A 116 -2.95 -11.21 -21.10
CA GLY A 116 -3.19 -10.61 -22.41
C GLY A 116 -4.62 -10.13 -22.65
N GLN A 117 -5.57 -10.50 -21.78
CA GLN A 117 -6.94 -10.01 -21.83
C GLN A 117 -7.05 -8.55 -21.33
N THR A 118 -8.24 -8.01 -21.43
CA THR A 118 -8.51 -6.59 -21.09
C THR A 118 -9.59 -6.50 -20.02
N LEU A 119 -9.36 -5.63 -19.05
CA LEU A 119 -10.35 -5.22 -18.05
C LEU A 119 -10.67 -3.71 -18.18
N LYS A 120 -11.77 -3.27 -17.59
CA LYS A 120 -12.16 -1.86 -17.54
C LYS A 120 -12.22 -1.35 -16.12
N ILE A 121 -11.65 -0.17 -15.89
CA ILE A 121 -11.79 0.59 -14.66
C ILE A 121 -12.43 1.92 -15.04
N GLY A 122 -13.68 2.12 -14.63
CA GLY A 122 -14.48 3.23 -15.12
C GLY A 122 -14.64 3.19 -16.65
N ALA A 123 -14.24 4.26 -17.34
CA ALA A 123 -14.27 4.36 -18.79
C ALA A 123 -13.00 3.80 -19.48
N ASN A 124 -11.95 3.50 -18.73
CA ASN A 124 -10.64 3.16 -19.26
C ASN A 124 -10.42 1.65 -19.36
N LYS A 125 -9.76 1.22 -20.45
CA LYS A 125 -9.39 -0.18 -20.68
C LYS A 125 -7.92 -0.39 -20.35
N PHE A 126 -7.61 -1.51 -19.70
CA PHE A 126 -6.24 -1.89 -19.36
C PHE A 126 -5.98 -3.32 -19.81
N ARG A 127 -4.82 -3.54 -20.44
CA ARG A 127 -4.37 -4.87 -20.83
C ARG A 127 -3.62 -5.52 -19.69
N ILE A 128 -3.97 -6.77 -19.38
CA ILE A 128 -3.32 -7.57 -18.34
C ILE A 128 -1.98 -8.08 -18.89
N VAL A 129 -0.87 -7.67 -18.26
CA VAL A 129 0.50 -8.07 -18.65
C VAL A 129 1.14 -8.99 -17.63
N GLY A 130 0.56 -9.13 -16.44
CA GLY A 130 1.02 -10.01 -15.39
C GLY A 130 -0.08 -10.42 -14.44
N VAL A 131 0.12 -11.58 -13.83
CA VAL A 131 -0.73 -12.15 -12.80
C VAL A 131 0.14 -12.48 -11.61
N LEU A 132 -0.27 -12.04 -10.43
CA LEU A 132 0.41 -12.31 -9.17
C LEU A 132 0.10 -13.73 -8.69
N ALA A 133 1.04 -14.33 -7.99
CA ALA A 133 0.80 -15.56 -7.25
C ALA A 133 -0.07 -15.27 -6.02
N ALA A 134 -0.90 -16.24 -5.63
CA ALA A 134 -1.70 -16.12 -4.42
C ALA A 134 -0.81 -15.96 -3.17
N LYS A 135 -1.13 -14.96 -2.35
CA LYS A 135 -0.54 -14.79 -1.01
C LYS A 135 -1.34 -15.52 0.04
N VAL A 136 -2.67 -15.56 -0.11
CA VAL A 136 -3.58 -16.22 0.80
C VAL A 136 -3.91 -17.60 0.26
N SER A 137 -3.62 -18.62 1.06
CA SER A 137 -3.83 -20.02 0.65
C SER A 137 -5.30 -20.42 0.64
N ASP A 138 -6.15 -19.77 1.45
CA ASP A 138 -7.58 -20.05 1.54
C ASP A 138 -8.33 -19.23 0.49
N PRO A 139 -8.95 -19.88 -0.53
CA PRO A 139 -9.68 -19.20 -1.59
C PRO A 139 -10.83 -18.32 -1.10
N ASP A 140 -11.46 -18.69 0.02
CA ASP A 140 -12.62 -17.96 0.57
C ASP A 140 -12.22 -16.66 1.29
N MET A 141 -10.94 -16.55 1.67
CA MET A 141 -10.38 -15.36 2.32
C MET A 141 -9.70 -14.39 1.34
N GLN A 142 -9.58 -14.75 0.07
CA GLN A 142 -8.86 -13.94 -0.92
C GLN A 142 -9.61 -12.65 -1.32
N GLU A 143 -10.95 -12.62 -1.25
CA GLU A 143 -11.74 -11.45 -1.68
C GLU A 143 -11.39 -10.17 -0.91
N GLY A 144 -11.07 -10.26 0.38
CA GLY A 144 -10.67 -9.14 1.24
C GLY A 144 -9.17 -8.96 1.40
N SER A 145 -8.35 -9.67 0.62
CA SER A 145 -6.91 -9.71 0.76
C SER A 145 -6.17 -8.97 -0.37
N ASP A 146 -4.86 -8.97 -0.29
CA ASP A 146 -3.95 -8.48 -1.34
C ASP A 146 -4.14 -9.21 -2.68
N ASP A 147 -4.73 -10.42 -2.68
CA ASP A 147 -5.00 -11.19 -3.90
C ASP A 147 -6.14 -10.61 -4.74
N ASN A 148 -6.97 -9.73 -4.14
CA ASN A 148 -8.02 -8.97 -4.84
C ASN A 148 -7.54 -7.55 -5.20
N SER A 149 -6.43 -7.46 -5.94
CA SER A 149 -5.79 -6.20 -6.29
C SER A 149 -5.49 -6.06 -7.78
N VAL A 150 -5.41 -4.81 -8.23
CA VAL A 150 -4.98 -4.42 -9.58
C VAL A 150 -3.93 -3.33 -9.43
N PHE A 151 -2.76 -3.53 -10.02
CA PHE A 151 -1.69 -2.54 -10.05
C PHE A 151 -1.52 -1.96 -11.45
N LEU A 152 -1.48 -0.64 -11.52
CA LEU A 152 -1.37 0.18 -12.73
C LEU A 152 -0.10 1.02 -12.66
N PRO A 153 0.46 1.48 -13.79
CA PRO A 153 1.48 2.53 -13.77
C PRO A 153 0.95 3.80 -13.10
N TYR A 154 1.64 4.31 -12.07
CA TYR A 154 1.20 5.51 -11.36
C TYR A 154 1.04 6.73 -12.28
N SER A 155 1.91 6.86 -13.27
CA SER A 155 1.86 7.93 -14.25
C SER A 155 0.59 7.90 -15.10
N THR A 156 0.12 6.70 -15.46
CA THR A 156 -1.15 6.49 -16.15
C THR A 156 -2.32 6.91 -15.25
N VAL A 157 -2.28 6.53 -13.97
CA VAL A 157 -3.31 6.93 -12.98
C VAL A 157 -3.33 8.44 -12.80
N MET A 158 -2.17 9.09 -12.62
CA MET A 158 -2.07 10.56 -12.52
C MET A 158 -2.72 11.25 -13.71
N ARG A 159 -2.41 10.79 -14.93
CA ARG A 159 -2.97 11.34 -16.15
C ARG A 159 -4.50 11.17 -16.22
N LEU A 160 -5.02 9.98 -15.87
CA LEU A 160 -6.45 9.67 -15.93
C LEU A 160 -7.26 10.37 -14.86
N SER A 161 -6.69 10.60 -13.68
CA SER A 161 -7.32 11.32 -12.56
C SER A 161 -7.05 12.82 -12.57
N ASN A 162 -6.29 13.31 -13.56
CA ASN A 162 -5.86 14.72 -13.65
C ASN A 162 -5.16 15.22 -12.38
N GLN A 163 -4.37 14.34 -11.76
CA GLN A 163 -3.57 14.66 -10.58
C GLN A 163 -2.17 15.10 -10.99
N SER A 164 -1.68 16.15 -10.38
CA SER A 164 -0.32 16.68 -10.62
C SER A 164 0.68 16.23 -9.55
N THR A 165 0.19 15.73 -8.41
CA THR A 165 1.03 15.34 -7.26
C THR A 165 0.61 13.99 -6.70
N VAL A 166 1.57 13.25 -6.17
CA VAL A 166 1.34 12.02 -5.41
C VAL A 166 1.44 12.33 -3.94
N ARG A 167 0.53 11.76 -3.15
CA ARG A 167 0.47 11.99 -1.71
C ARG A 167 1.08 10.87 -0.89
N ASN A 168 0.99 9.64 -1.37
CA ASN A 168 1.43 8.47 -0.62
C ASN A 168 2.57 7.78 -1.35
N TYR A 169 3.57 7.38 -0.57
CA TYR A 169 4.70 6.60 -1.03
C TYR A 169 5.00 5.50 -0.03
N THR A 170 5.43 4.36 -0.54
CA THR A 170 5.98 3.27 0.25
C THR A 170 7.45 3.11 -0.10
N ALA A 171 8.33 3.09 0.91
CA ALA A 171 9.76 2.84 0.72
C ALA A 171 10.18 1.59 1.49
N VAL A 172 11.21 0.92 1.01
CA VAL A 172 11.84 -0.24 1.68
C VAL A 172 13.19 0.16 2.22
N MET A 173 13.39 -0.05 3.52
CA MET A 173 14.64 0.19 4.20
C MET A 173 15.65 -0.93 3.92
N ALA A 174 16.93 -0.58 3.87
CA ALA A 174 18.01 -1.56 3.76
C ALA A 174 18.15 -2.43 5.02
N ASP A 175 17.93 -1.81 6.19
CA ASP A 175 18.04 -2.44 7.50
C ASP A 175 16.98 -1.86 8.44
N GLU A 176 16.11 -2.72 8.97
CA GLU A 176 15.06 -2.33 9.92
C GLU A 176 15.64 -1.75 11.23
N SER A 177 16.81 -2.20 11.65
CA SER A 177 17.48 -1.66 12.85
C SER A 177 17.86 -0.18 12.72
N ARG A 178 17.98 0.33 11.48
CA ARG A 178 18.27 1.72 11.14
C ARG A 178 17.03 2.52 10.73
N ALA A 179 15.83 2.07 11.11
CA ALA A 179 14.56 2.69 10.71
C ALA A 179 14.49 4.19 11.07
N ASN A 180 14.99 4.57 12.27
CA ASN A 180 15.02 5.96 12.71
C ASN A 180 15.94 6.84 11.84
N GLU A 181 17.06 6.29 11.38
CA GLU A 181 17.99 7.02 10.47
C GLU A 181 17.35 7.18 9.10
N ALA A 182 16.76 6.12 8.55
CA ALA A 182 16.05 6.15 7.27
C ALA A 182 14.88 7.14 7.30
N LYS A 183 14.09 7.14 8.37
CA LYS A 183 13.01 8.11 8.59
C LYS A 183 13.54 9.54 8.63
N ALA A 184 14.57 9.81 9.43
CA ALA A 184 15.15 11.14 9.60
C ALA A 184 15.67 11.72 8.27
N VAL A 185 16.27 10.89 7.42
CA VAL A 185 16.76 11.32 6.10
C VAL A 185 15.61 11.74 5.19
N VAL A 186 14.50 10.99 5.17
CA VAL A 186 13.32 11.34 4.38
C VAL A 186 12.68 12.62 4.92
N GLU A 187 12.51 12.73 6.24
CA GLU A 187 11.94 13.91 6.89
C GLU A 187 12.76 15.17 6.63
N ASN A 188 14.09 15.09 6.75
CA ASN A 188 14.99 16.21 6.46
C ASN A 188 14.93 16.62 4.99
N GLY A 189 14.88 15.66 4.06
CA GLY A 189 14.72 15.92 2.63
C GLY A 189 13.41 16.61 2.32
N LEU A 190 12.30 16.13 2.89
CA LEU A 190 10.98 16.73 2.75
C LEU A 190 10.90 18.10 3.41
N LEU A 191 11.47 18.28 4.59
CA LEU A 191 11.53 19.58 5.27
C LEU A 191 12.26 20.62 4.42
N ALA A 192 13.39 20.25 3.81
CA ALA A 192 14.13 21.13 2.91
C ALA A 192 13.32 21.56 1.68
N LEU A 193 12.49 20.66 1.13
CA LEU A 193 11.62 20.93 -0.02
C LEU A 193 10.38 21.75 0.37
N MET A 194 9.72 21.36 1.45
CA MET A 194 8.40 21.87 1.83
C MET A 194 8.46 23.06 2.77
N GLY A 195 9.51 23.15 3.59
CA GLY A 195 9.71 24.23 4.57
C GLY A 195 8.80 24.16 5.80
N SER A 196 8.06 23.05 5.99
CA SER A 196 7.20 22.85 7.16
C SER A 196 7.06 21.37 7.50
N GLU A 197 7.23 21.02 8.76
CA GLU A 197 7.02 19.68 9.29
C GLU A 197 5.54 19.22 9.22
N ASN A 198 4.61 20.17 9.16
CA ASN A 198 3.17 19.88 9.06
C ASN A 198 2.72 19.48 7.66
N SER A 199 3.61 19.39 6.70
CA SER A 199 3.29 19.09 5.29
C SER A 199 3.53 17.64 4.89
N TYR A 200 4.09 16.84 5.77
CA TYR A 200 4.38 15.42 5.55
C TYR A 200 4.25 14.63 6.85
N TYR A 201 4.14 13.32 6.70
CA TYR A 201 4.19 12.36 7.80
C TYR A 201 4.93 11.09 7.35
N VAL A 202 5.94 10.69 8.11
CA VAL A 202 6.74 9.50 7.83
C VAL A 202 6.66 8.57 9.03
N TYR A 203 6.30 7.32 8.80
CA TYR A 203 6.23 6.30 9.84
C TYR A 203 6.67 4.94 9.32
N SER A 204 7.30 4.15 10.18
CA SER A 204 7.63 2.77 9.86
C SER A 204 6.47 1.84 10.16
N ALA A 205 6.43 0.69 9.47
CA ALA A 205 5.44 -0.33 9.77
C ALA A 205 5.57 -0.85 11.21
N SER A 206 6.78 -0.91 11.74
CA SER A 206 7.05 -1.31 13.13
C SER A 206 6.50 -0.29 14.14
N GLU A 207 6.69 1.02 13.92
CA GLU A 207 6.10 2.06 14.77
C GLU A 207 4.58 1.97 14.82
N TRP A 208 3.95 1.74 13.67
CA TRP A 208 2.49 1.60 13.58
C TRP A 208 1.99 0.38 14.37
N LEU A 209 2.70 -0.76 14.27
CA LEU A 209 2.39 -1.97 15.04
C LEU A 209 2.55 -1.74 16.55
N GLU A 210 3.59 -1.02 16.98
CA GLU A 210 3.77 -0.66 18.38
C GLU A 210 2.62 0.22 18.91
N GLU A 211 2.20 1.22 18.15
CA GLU A 211 1.07 2.09 18.52
C GLU A 211 -0.25 1.28 18.59
N MET A 212 -0.49 0.39 17.64
CA MET A 212 -1.64 -0.52 17.71
C MET A 212 -1.61 -1.40 18.96
N ASN A 213 -0.45 -1.99 19.29
CA ASN A 213 -0.29 -2.81 20.48
C ASN A 213 -0.53 -2.00 21.77
N LYS A 214 -0.06 -0.77 21.84
CA LYS A 214 -0.36 0.15 22.96
C LYS A 214 -1.86 0.39 23.09
N MET A 215 -2.55 0.64 21.98
CA MET A 215 -4.01 0.84 21.96
C MET A 215 -4.75 -0.42 22.42
N ILE A 216 -4.38 -1.60 21.92
CA ILE A 216 -4.98 -2.88 22.34
C ILE A 216 -4.77 -3.10 23.86
N ASN A 217 -3.56 -2.87 24.36
CA ASN A 217 -3.26 -2.99 25.78
C ASN A 217 -4.09 -2.02 26.62
N MET A 218 -4.28 -0.78 26.18
CA MET A 218 -5.16 0.19 26.85
C MET A 218 -6.60 -0.32 26.93
N VAL A 219 -7.13 -0.87 25.84
CA VAL A 219 -8.49 -1.46 25.82
C VAL A 219 -8.58 -2.63 26.80
N ILE A 220 -7.58 -3.53 26.82
CA ILE A 220 -7.52 -4.66 27.76
C ILE A 220 -7.54 -4.15 29.20
N VAL A 221 -6.75 -3.13 29.54
CA VAL A 221 -6.71 -2.56 30.90
C VAL A 221 -8.08 -2.01 31.29
N VAL A 222 -8.74 -1.27 30.41
CA VAL A 222 -10.09 -0.71 30.66
C VAL A 222 -11.10 -1.83 30.86
N LEU A 223 -11.13 -2.85 29.98
CA LEU A 223 -12.05 -4.00 30.11
C LEU A 223 -11.79 -4.78 31.39
N THR A 224 -10.52 -5.00 31.76
CA THR A 224 -10.15 -5.68 33.01
C THR A 224 -10.61 -4.88 34.21
N GLY A 225 -10.49 -3.56 34.20
CA GLY A 225 -11.00 -2.66 35.24
C GLY A 225 -12.52 -2.79 35.41
N ILE A 226 -13.27 -2.75 34.32
CA ILE A 226 -14.72 -2.91 34.33
C ILE A 226 -15.13 -4.29 34.86
N ALA A 227 -14.47 -5.35 34.37
CA ALA A 227 -14.72 -6.73 34.82
C ALA A 227 -14.43 -6.89 36.33
N SER A 228 -13.34 -6.29 36.82
CA SER A 228 -12.96 -6.32 38.24
C SER A 228 -14.00 -5.64 39.12
N ILE A 229 -14.48 -4.47 38.72
CA ILE A 229 -15.55 -3.75 39.44
C ILE A 229 -16.84 -4.56 39.42
N SER A 230 -17.23 -5.14 38.28
CA SER A 230 -18.41 -5.97 38.13
C SER A 230 -18.34 -7.20 39.04
N LEU A 231 -17.15 -7.85 39.12
CA LEU A 231 -16.93 -9.01 39.97
C LEU A 231 -17.05 -8.63 41.47
N LEU A 232 -16.48 -7.49 41.88
CA LEU A 232 -16.61 -6.99 43.25
C LEU A 232 -18.03 -6.72 43.63
N VAL A 233 -18.79 -5.99 42.76
CA VAL A 233 -20.22 -5.68 43.00
C VAL A 233 -21.06 -6.95 43.03
N GLY A 234 -20.83 -7.90 42.10
CA GLY A 234 -21.50 -9.20 42.09
C GLY A 234 -21.18 -10.06 43.31
N GLY A 235 -19.92 -10.07 43.74
CA GLY A 235 -19.48 -10.79 44.93
C GLY A 235 -20.13 -10.27 46.23
N ILE A 236 -20.23 -8.95 46.40
CA ILE A 236 -20.92 -8.33 47.53
C ILE A 236 -22.43 -8.65 47.49
N GLY A 237 -23.03 -8.67 46.31
CA GLY A 237 -24.47 -9.01 46.15
C GLY A 237 -24.80 -10.45 46.51
N ILE A 238 -23.90 -11.39 46.36
CA ILE A 238 -24.09 -12.81 46.73
C ILE A 238 -23.87 -13.03 48.23
N MET A 239 -23.06 -12.20 48.89
CA MET A 239 -22.77 -12.32 50.34
C MET A 239 -23.83 -11.67 51.23
N ASN A 240 -24.76 -10.92 50.71
CA ASN A 240 -25.84 -10.27 51.43
C ASN A 240 -27.16 -11.05 51.22
#